data_6dd11e0eba36dbf404adc70298d253dd
#
_entry.id   6dd11e0eba36dbf404adc70298d253dd
#
_cell.length_a   1.000
_cell.length_b   1.000
_cell.length_c   1.000
_cell.angle_alpha   90.00
_cell.angle_beta   90.00
_cell.angle_gamma   90.00
#
_symmetry.space_group_name_H-M   'P 1'
#
loop_
_entity.id
_entity.type
_entity.pdbx_description
1 polymer ?
#
loop_
_entity_poly.entity_id
_entity_poly.type
_entity_poly.pdbx_seq_one_letter_code
_entity_poly.pdbx_strand_id
1 'polypeptide(L)'
;MKIIYIFIYVLSLLLVSGCQTIENKSQNAIKKENEKLSKFIQQPESELKIVMGEPDEVVYDNKGSKFFIYKKKKYNITCERKFEIDQNMMITGFTSKGCF
;
A
#
# COMPACT_ATOMS: atom_id res chain seq x y z
N MET A 1 -30.69 -21.15 -36.31
CA MET A 1 -29.51 -21.75 -35.60
C MET A 1 -28.33 -20.80 -35.49
N LYS A 2 -27.96 -20.05 -36.50
CA LYS A 2 -26.83 -19.10 -36.43
C LYS A 2 -27.08 -17.92 -35.46
N ILE A 3 -28.33 -17.51 -35.27
CA ILE A 3 -28.70 -16.42 -34.39
C ILE A 3 -28.47 -16.76 -32.92
N ILE A 4 -28.67 -18.04 -32.54
CA ILE A 4 -28.47 -18.50 -31.15
C ILE A 4 -26.99 -18.47 -30.79
N TYR A 5 -26.10 -18.82 -31.71
CA TYR A 5 -24.65 -18.78 -31.48
C TYR A 5 -24.16 -17.33 -31.31
N ILE A 6 -24.72 -16.41 -32.08
CA ILE A 6 -24.39 -14.96 -31.96
C ILE A 6 -24.85 -14.42 -30.62
N PHE A 7 -26.05 -14.80 -30.14
CA PHE A 7 -26.55 -14.40 -28.82
C PHE A 7 -25.69 -14.94 -27.68
N ILE A 8 -25.27 -16.18 -27.75
CA ILE A 8 -24.40 -16.80 -26.73
C ILE A 8 -23.04 -16.09 -26.72
N TYR A 9 -22.51 -15.76 -27.89
CA TYR A 9 -21.21 -15.06 -28.01
C TYR A 9 -21.27 -13.63 -27.46
N VAL A 10 -22.33 -12.89 -27.74
CA VAL A 10 -22.55 -11.55 -27.22
C VAL A 10 -22.76 -11.56 -25.71
N LEU A 11 -23.51 -12.54 -25.19
CA LEU A 11 -23.72 -12.70 -23.75
C LEU A 11 -22.43 -13.03 -23.01
N SER A 12 -21.57 -13.85 -23.61
CA SER A 12 -20.26 -14.19 -23.07
C SER A 12 -19.32 -12.98 -22.99
N LEU A 13 -19.38 -12.08 -23.97
CA LEU A 13 -18.59 -10.84 -23.98
C LEU A 13 -19.03 -9.83 -22.93
N LEU A 14 -20.32 -9.80 -22.59
CA LEU A 14 -20.86 -8.89 -21.56
C LEU A 14 -20.45 -9.30 -20.14
N LEU A 15 -20.21 -10.58 -19.90
CA LEU A 15 -19.80 -11.09 -18.57
C LEU A 15 -18.35 -10.75 -18.19
N VAL A 16 -17.49 -10.50 -19.16
CA VAL A 16 -16.06 -10.23 -18.93
C VAL A 16 -15.78 -8.79 -18.51
N SER A 17 -16.65 -7.83 -18.88
CA SER A 17 -16.42 -6.41 -18.64
C SER A 17 -16.75 -5.94 -17.21
N GLY A 18 -17.50 -6.73 -16.41
CA GLY A 18 -17.91 -6.36 -15.06
C GLY A 18 -16.83 -6.48 -14.00
N CYS A 19 -15.87 -7.38 -14.16
CA CYS A 19 -14.83 -7.65 -13.15
C CYS A 19 -13.69 -6.62 -13.15
N GLN A 20 -13.41 -5.97 -14.27
CA GLN A 20 -12.28 -5.04 -14.40
C GLN A 20 -12.48 -3.72 -13.67
N THR A 21 -13.74 -3.28 -13.49
CA THR A 21 -14.05 -1.99 -12.87
C THR A 21 -13.77 -1.97 -11.36
N ILE A 22 -13.95 -3.09 -10.68
CA ILE A 22 -13.72 -3.22 -9.22
C ILE A 22 -12.22 -3.26 -8.91
N GLU A 23 -11.44 -3.97 -9.70
CA GLU A 23 -9.98 -4.04 -9.54
C GLU A 23 -9.31 -2.68 -9.74
N ASN A 24 -9.77 -1.88 -10.70
CA ASN A 24 -9.20 -0.56 -10.96
C ASN A 24 -9.37 0.42 -9.80
N LYS A 25 -10.52 0.40 -9.11
CA LYS A 25 -10.75 1.27 -7.94
C LYS A 25 -9.84 0.90 -6.77
N SER A 26 -9.67 -0.40 -6.51
CA SER A 26 -8.80 -0.89 -5.46
C SER A 26 -7.33 -0.56 -5.74
N GLN A 27 -6.86 -0.77 -6.96
CA GLN A 27 -5.50 -0.47 -7.37
C GLN A 27 -5.20 1.03 -7.33
N ASN A 28 -6.14 1.90 -7.70
CA ASN A 28 -5.97 3.34 -7.63
C ASN A 28 -5.83 3.85 -6.20
N ALA A 29 -6.58 3.29 -5.26
CA ALA A 29 -6.47 3.64 -3.83
C ALA A 29 -5.10 3.24 -3.28
N ILE A 30 -4.62 2.03 -3.58
CA ILE A 30 -3.30 1.54 -3.16
C ILE A 30 -2.18 2.40 -3.78
N LYS A 31 -2.31 2.75 -5.05
CA LYS A 31 -1.33 3.58 -5.77
C LYS A 31 -1.22 4.97 -5.16
N LYS A 32 -2.33 5.61 -4.82
CA LYS A 32 -2.34 6.94 -4.17
C LYS A 32 -1.66 6.89 -2.81
N GLU A 33 -1.90 5.85 -2.02
CA GLU A 33 -1.28 5.67 -0.72
C GLU A 33 0.24 5.44 -0.87
N ASN A 34 0.66 4.60 -1.80
CA ASN A 34 2.07 4.36 -2.07
C ASN A 34 2.79 5.62 -2.56
N GLU A 35 2.16 6.43 -3.39
CA GLU A 35 2.70 7.72 -3.82
C GLU A 35 2.89 8.67 -2.65
N LYS A 36 1.94 8.72 -1.72
CA LYS A 36 2.03 9.53 -0.52
C LYS A 36 3.17 9.09 0.39
N LEU A 37 3.33 7.78 0.60
CA LEU A 37 4.38 7.23 1.45
C LEU A 37 5.76 7.28 0.77
N SER A 38 5.83 7.15 -0.55
CA SER A 38 7.10 7.19 -1.27
C SER A 38 7.78 8.55 -1.22
N LYS A 39 7.05 9.62 -0.91
CA LYS A 39 7.63 10.95 -0.68
C LYS A 39 8.59 11.00 0.49
N PHE A 40 8.47 10.07 1.43
CA PHE A 40 9.37 9.98 2.58
C PHE A 40 10.70 9.32 2.24
N ILE A 41 10.78 8.58 1.14
CA ILE A 41 12.02 7.92 0.74
C ILE A 41 13.08 8.97 0.40
N GLN A 42 14.31 8.81 0.92
CA GLN A 42 15.42 9.75 0.85
C GLN A 42 15.22 11.04 1.66
N GLN A 43 14.20 11.05 2.54
CA GLN A 43 14.01 12.14 3.50
C GLN A 43 14.58 11.73 4.86
N PRO A 44 14.98 12.69 5.71
CA PRO A 44 15.43 12.36 7.06
C PRO A 44 14.28 11.86 7.93
N GLU A 45 14.60 11.06 8.95
CA GLU A 45 13.58 10.51 9.86
C GLU A 45 12.77 11.57 10.58
N SER A 46 13.33 12.76 10.78
CA SER A 46 12.64 13.88 11.40
C SER A 46 11.40 14.32 10.61
N GLU A 47 11.44 14.27 9.30
CA GLU A 47 10.29 14.57 8.44
C GLU A 47 9.15 13.58 8.66
N LEU A 48 9.48 12.31 8.83
CA LEU A 48 8.49 11.26 9.09
C LEU A 48 7.81 11.51 10.45
N LYS A 49 8.58 11.87 11.47
CA LYS A 49 8.05 12.18 12.81
C LYS A 49 7.17 13.42 12.82
N ILE A 50 7.46 14.42 12.01
CA ILE A 50 6.64 15.62 11.89
C ILE A 50 5.26 15.30 11.32
N VAL A 51 5.21 14.46 10.29
CA VAL A 51 3.96 14.12 9.58
C VAL A 51 3.17 13.03 10.31
N MET A 52 3.83 11.97 10.76
CA MET A 52 3.17 10.79 11.33
C MET A 52 3.25 10.72 12.86
N GLY A 53 4.04 11.57 13.49
CA GLY A 53 4.26 11.53 14.93
C GLY A 53 5.31 10.49 15.33
N GLU A 54 5.41 10.21 16.63
CA GLU A 54 6.32 9.21 17.15
C GLU A 54 5.88 7.79 16.73
N PRO A 55 6.82 6.91 16.37
CA PRO A 55 6.45 5.54 16.04
C PRO A 55 5.96 4.77 17.26
N ASP A 56 5.09 3.78 17.03
CA ASP A 56 4.62 2.89 18.11
C ASP A 56 5.73 1.96 18.58
N GLU A 57 6.66 1.61 17.68
CA GLU A 57 7.76 0.72 17.98
C GLU A 57 8.97 1.07 17.12
N VAL A 58 10.16 0.92 17.70
CA VAL A 58 11.44 1.09 17.00
C VAL A 58 12.22 -0.21 17.13
N VAL A 59 12.59 -0.81 16.01
CA VAL A 59 13.37 -2.04 15.95
C VAL A 59 14.72 -1.75 15.33
N TYR A 60 15.78 -2.24 15.93
CA TYR A 60 17.15 -2.06 15.44
C TYR A 60 17.62 -3.33 14.74
N ASP A 61 18.31 -3.15 13.62
CA ASP A 61 18.94 -4.22 12.85
C ASP A 61 20.40 -4.37 13.27
N ASN A 62 20.96 -5.57 13.04
CA ASN A 62 22.36 -5.85 13.28
C ASN A 62 23.32 -5.06 12.37
N LYS A 63 22.81 -4.52 11.26
CA LYS A 63 23.58 -3.75 10.28
C LYS A 63 23.63 -2.24 10.57
N GLY A 64 23.06 -1.81 11.68
CA GLY A 64 22.99 -0.39 12.03
C GLY A 64 21.80 0.36 11.48
N SER A 65 20.89 -0.31 10.78
CA SER A 65 19.62 0.24 10.34
C SER A 65 18.59 0.11 11.44
N LYS A 66 17.57 0.95 11.41
CA LYS A 66 16.44 0.85 12.33
C LYS A 66 15.14 0.92 11.54
N PHE A 67 14.07 0.43 12.17
CA PHE A 67 12.73 0.42 11.58
C PHE A 67 11.78 1.15 12.50
N PHE A 68 11.06 2.11 11.96
CA PHE A 68 9.94 2.76 12.64
C PHE A 68 8.66 2.04 12.26
N ILE A 69 7.94 1.54 13.27
CA ILE A 69 6.70 0.79 13.05
C ILE A 69 5.54 1.62 13.58
N TYR A 70 4.59 1.91 12.68
CA TYR A 70 3.34 2.62 12.98
C TYR A 70 2.19 1.64 12.84
N LYS A 71 1.40 1.48 13.89
CA LYS A 71 0.24 0.57 13.90
C LYS A 71 -1.02 1.38 14.03
N LYS A 72 -2.01 1.07 13.20
CA LYS A 72 -3.34 1.69 13.26
C LYS A 72 -4.40 0.60 13.15
N LYS A 73 -5.27 0.54 14.14
CA LYS A 73 -6.33 -0.46 14.19
C LYS A 73 -7.64 0.15 13.72
N LYS A 74 -8.30 -0.52 12.76
CA LYS A 74 -9.59 -0.12 12.22
C LYS A 74 -10.40 -1.39 11.93
N TYR A 75 -11.61 -1.51 12.49
CA TYR A 75 -12.51 -2.66 12.29
C TYR A 75 -11.85 -4.02 12.59
N ASN A 76 -11.12 -4.13 13.69
CA ASN A 76 -10.36 -5.32 14.08
C ASN A 76 -9.21 -5.70 13.12
N ILE A 77 -8.91 -4.85 12.16
CA ILE A 77 -7.78 -5.04 11.25
C ILE A 77 -6.68 -4.06 11.64
N THR A 78 -5.47 -4.59 11.85
CA THR A 78 -4.32 -3.76 12.19
C THR A 78 -3.55 -3.42 10.92
N CYS A 79 -3.46 -2.13 10.60
CA CYS A 79 -2.58 -1.61 9.55
C CYS A 79 -1.22 -1.34 10.16
N GLU A 80 -0.19 -2.00 9.66
CA GLU A 80 1.19 -1.82 10.10
C GLU A 80 2.00 -1.22 8.97
N ARG A 81 2.63 -0.07 9.21
CA ARG A 81 3.55 0.59 8.30
C ARG A 81 4.92 0.60 8.92
N LYS A 82 5.90 0.10 8.17
CA LYS A 82 7.26 -0.07 8.62
C LYS A 82 8.18 0.72 7.69
N PHE A 83 8.92 1.66 8.25
CA PHE A 83 9.88 2.49 7.51
C PHE A 83 11.30 2.07 7.87
N GLU A 84 12.11 1.77 6.86
CA GLU A 84 13.51 1.47 7.05
C GLU A 84 14.34 2.75 7.03
N ILE A 85 15.16 2.91 8.05
CA ILE A 85 16.01 4.09 8.24
C ILE A 85 17.45 3.62 8.33
N ASP A 86 18.33 4.19 7.50
CA ASP A 86 19.73 3.82 7.45
C ASP A 86 20.57 4.46 8.57
N GLN A 87 21.86 4.20 8.56
CA GLN A 87 22.80 4.73 9.55
C GLN A 87 22.91 6.27 9.49
N ASN A 88 22.59 6.86 8.36
CA ASN A 88 22.61 8.32 8.16
C ASN A 88 21.30 9.00 8.54
N MET A 89 20.39 8.27 9.19
CA MET A 89 19.06 8.74 9.59
C MET A 89 18.16 9.10 8.41
N MET A 90 18.37 8.47 7.25
CA MET A 90 17.59 8.68 6.05
C MET A 90 16.66 7.50 5.81
N ILE A 91 15.45 7.79 5.33
CA ILE A 91 14.46 6.77 5.02
C ILE A 91 14.81 6.13 3.68
N THR A 92 15.05 4.81 3.67
CA THR A 92 15.46 4.08 2.48
C THR A 92 14.35 3.25 1.87
N GLY A 93 13.30 2.94 2.62
CA GLY A 93 12.19 2.15 2.12
C GLY A 93 11.04 2.07 3.12
N PHE A 94 9.93 1.51 2.68
CA PHE A 94 8.79 1.24 3.54
C PHE A 94 8.02 0.02 3.08
N THR A 95 7.30 -0.60 4.01
CA THR A 95 6.34 -1.67 3.74
C THR A 95 5.05 -1.39 4.48
N SER A 96 3.92 -1.80 3.90
CA SER A 96 2.60 -1.70 4.51
C SER A 96 1.95 -3.06 4.54
N LYS A 97 1.35 -3.41 5.68
CA LYS A 97 0.69 -4.69 5.88
C LYS A 97 -0.68 -4.47 6.53
N GLY A 98 -1.72 -5.06 5.94
CA GLY A 98 -3.07 -4.93 6.46
C GLY A 98 -3.70 -3.56 6.28
N CYS A 99 -3.14 -2.69 5.43
CA CYS A 99 -3.66 -1.37 5.14
C CYS A 99 -4.59 -1.41 3.92
N PHE A 100 -5.74 -0.76 4.03
CA PHE A 100 -6.74 -0.68 2.97
C PHE A 100 -7.02 0.77 2.58
#